data_54baeaf5539b4beb20dbda92f7084001
#
_entry.id   54baeaf5539b4beb20dbda92f7084001
#
_cell.length_a   1.000
_cell.length_b   1.000
_cell.length_c   1.000
_cell.angle_alpha   90.00
_cell.angle_beta   90.00
_cell.angle_gamma   90.00
#
_symmetry.space_group_name_H-M   'P 1'
#
loop_
_entity.id
_entity.type
_entity.pdbx_description
1 polymer ?
#
loop_
_entity_poly.entity_id
_entity_poly.type
_entity_poly.pdbx_seq_one_letter_code
_entity_poly.pdbx_strand_id
1 'polypeptide(L)'
;MTRPLGLLLSCFDYSPVAADEFHDWYDTEHIPERKRVPGFLDCRRWLGADRNAVSVTTYDLSSIAVLRSPGYLAIGYENNSAWTRRVGWRCIKLVRMEAEQIVPGNQMPPPGAGALLIRAINLESVFATEVAGWFAAHAASLAAVPGFQCGRLFHAAAGTHQYAALYHFDALENATSPEWRELSEAPWNASVAPHARDNVDLLVSRYVRTAA
;
A
#
# COMPACT_ATOMS: atom_id res chain seq x y z
N MET A 1 -15.34 -2.25 20.64
CA MET A 1 -14.85 -1.68 19.38
C MET A 1 -13.67 -2.51 18.90
N THR A 2 -13.69 -3.00 17.67
CA THR A 2 -12.55 -3.70 17.06
C THR A 2 -11.41 -2.72 16.88
N ARG A 3 -10.19 -3.15 17.19
CA ARG A 3 -8.99 -2.33 17.02
C ARG A 3 -8.71 -2.10 15.52
N PRO A 4 -8.31 -0.90 15.08
CA PRO A 4 -7.96 -0.67 13.69
C PRO A 4 -6.75 -1.52 13.28
N LEU A 5 -6.77 -1.99 12.02
CA LEU A 5 -5.64 -2.68 11.43
C LEU A 5 -4.52 -1.69 11.12
N GLY A 6 -3.28 -2.15 11.23
CA GLY A 6 -2.12 -1.41 10.80
C GLY A 6 -1.72 -1.75 9.37
N LEU A 7 -1.03 -0.83 8.73
CA LEU A 7 -0.38 -1.01 7.43
C LEU A 7 1.07 -0.52 7.51
N LEU A 8 1.98 -1.38 7.06
CA LEU A 8 3.29 -0.94 6.61
C LEU A 8 3.27 -0.95 5.09
N LEU A 9 3.35 0.22 4.46
CA LEU A 9 3.40 0.39 3.01
C LEU A 9 4.82 0.76 2.59
N SER A 10 5.37 0.05 1.61
CA SER A 10 6.66 0.34 1.02
C SER A 10 6.57 0.30 -0.50
N CYS A 11 6.82 1.43 -1.15
CA CYS A 11 6.86 1.57 -2.59
C CYS A 11 8.26 2.04 -3.00
N PHE A 12 8.93 1.25 -3.83
CA PHE A 12 10.28 1.50 -4.28
C PHE A 12 10.36 1.53 -5.81
N ASP A 13 11.20 2.42 -6.32
CA ASP A 13 11.84 2.22 -7.62
C ASP A 13 13.17 1.50 -7.36
N TYR A 14 13.29 0.28 -7.89
CA TYR A 14 14.49 -0.56 -7.72
C TYR A 14 15.43 -0.53 -8.92
N SER A 15 15.25 0.41 -9.85
CA SER A 15 16.13 0.57 -11.02
C SER A 15 17.63 0.69 -10.70
N PRO A 16 18.07 1.19 -9.49
CA PRO A 16 19.50 1.20 -9.13
C PRO A 16 20.06 -0.17 -8.71
N VAL A 17 19.24 -1.21 -8.65
CA VAL A 17 19.60 -2.58 -8.22
C VAL A 17 19.28 -3.56 -9.34
N ALA A 18 20.10 -4.61 -9.51
CA ALA A 18 19.79 -5.68 -10.45
C ALA A 18 18.45 -6.35 -10.07
N ALA A 19 17.59 -6.59 -11.06
CA ALA A 19 16.22 -7.06 -10.80
C ALA A 19 16.19 -8.43 -10.10
N ASP A 20 17.05 -9.35 -10.50
CA ASP A 20 17.22 -10.67 -9.88
C ASP A 20 17.63 -10.55 -8.41
N GLU A 21 18.65 -9.73 -8.09
CA GLU A 21 19.10 -9.45 -6.73
C GLU A 21 17.96 -8.85 -5.88
N PHE A 22 17.18 -7.92 -6.44
CA PHE A 22 16.05 -7.30 -5.75
C PHE A 22 14.95 -8.32 -5.44
N HIS A 23 14.57 -9.15 -6.43
CA HIS A 23 13.54 -10.15 -6.24
C HIS A 23 13.97 -11.27 -5.30
N ASP A 24 15.22 -11.73 -5.41
CA ASP A 24 15.76 -12.75 -4.52
C ASP A 24 15.81 -12.28 -3.07
N TRP A 25 16.30 -11.07 -2.83
CA TRP A 25 16.29 -10.48 -1.49
C TRP A 25 14.88 -10.41 -0.89
N TYR A 26 13.91 -9.91 -1.67
CA TYR A 26 12.54 -9.78 -1.18
C TYR A 26 11.92 -11.13 -0.82
N ASP A 27 12.09 -12.13 -1.70
CA ASP A 27 11.37 -13.38 -1.60
C ASP A 27 12.04 -14.39 -0.66
N THR A 28 13.36 -14.33 -0.51
CA THR A 28 14.09 -15.32 0.29
C THR A 28 14.49 -14.81 1.68
N GLU A 29 14.62 -13.52 1.87
CA GLU A 29 14.96 -12.92 3.16
C GLU A 29 13.87 -11.99 3.68
N HIS A 30 13.58 -10.87 2.98
CA HIS A 30 12.84 -9.74 3.53
C HIS A 30 11.39 -10.09 3.91
N ILE A 31 10.62 -10.72 3.03
CA ILE A 31 9.24 -11.16 3.33
C ILE A 31 9.23 -12.28 4.37
N PRO A 32 10.04 -13.35 4.25
CA PRO A 32 10.11 -14.39 5.28
C PRO A 32 10.41 -13.88 6.70
N GLU A 33 11.32 -12.92 6.84
CA GLU A 33 11.60 -12.32 8.15
C GLU A 33 10.37 -11.65 8.76
N ARG A 34 9.63 -10.85 7.97
CA ARG A 34 8.42 -10.14 8.44
C ARG A 34 7.31 -11.12 8.81
N LYS A 35 7.11 -12.15 7.99
CA LYS A 35 6.09 -13.19 8.27
C LYS A 35 6.31 -13.95 9.58
N ARG A 36 7.52 -13.98 10.11
CA ARG A 36 7.83 -14.60 11.40
C ARG A 36 7.49 -13.70 12.60
N VAL A 37 7.29 -12.41 12.37
CA VAL A 37 6.94 -11.47 13.46
C VAL A 37 5.45 -11.61 13.77
N PRO A 38 5.07 -11.96 15.01
CA PRO A 38 3.67 -12.01 15.41
C PRO A 38 2.96 -10.68 15.15
N GLY A 39 1.80 -10.75 14.49
CA GLY A 39 1.00 -9.59 14.14
C GLY A 39 1.16 -9.10 12.70
N PHE A 40 2.10 -9.63 11.91
CA PHE A 40 2.05 -9.53 10.46
C PHE A 40 1.00 -10.53 9.94
N LEU A 41 -0.14 -10.01 9.49
CA LEU A 41 -1.30 -10.81 9.09
C LEU A 41 -1.22 -11.21 7.62
N ASP A 42 -0.76 -10.30 6.76
CA ASP A 42 -0.60 -10.52 5.33
C ASP A 42 0.59 -9.72 4.80
N CYS A 43 1.30 -10.28 3.83
CA CYS A 43 2.45 -9.66 3.18
C CYS A 43 2.32 -9.90 1.67
N ARG A 44 2.02 -8.86 0.91
CA ARG A 44 1.81 -8.94 -0.55
C ARG A 44 2.77 -8.07 -1.31
N ARG A 45 3.29 -8.63 -2.39
CA ARG A 45 4.10 -7.91 -3.37
C ARG A 45 3.30 -7.61 -4.62
N TRP A 46 3.61 -6.46 -5.20
CA TRP A 46 3.00 -5.95 -6.42
C TRP A 46 4.09 -5.31 -7.27
N LEU A 47 3.94 -5.36 -8.60
CA LEU A 47 4.84 -4.69 -9.54
C LEU A 47 4.08 -3.64 -10.34
N GLY A 48 4.77 -2.57 -10.68
CA GLY A 48 4.22 -1.48 -11.49
C GLY A 48 3.65 -2.00 -12.80
N ALA A 49 2.43 -1.56 -13.13
CA ALA A 49 1.76 -1.95 -14.36
C ALA A 49 2.23 -1.13 -15.56
N ASP A 50 2.50 0.14 -15.34
CA ASP A 50 2.90 1.15 -16.32
C ASP A 50 4.34 1.65 -16.12
N ARG A 51 4.99 1.25 -15.03
CA ARG A 51 6.35 1.66 -14.65
C ARG A 51 7.24 0.45 -14.43
N ASN A 52 8.25 0.30 -15.27
CA ASN A 52 9.30 -0.69 -15.03
C ASN A 52 10.04 -0.38 -13.74
N ALA A 53 10.51 -1.42 -13.06
CA ALA A 53 11.28 -1.34 -11.81
C ALA A 53 10.55 -0.71 -10.60
N VAL A 54 9.22 -0.56 -10.63
CA VAL A 54 8.44 -0.19 -9.45
C VAL A 54 7.95 -1.44 -8.73
N SER A 55 8.21 -1.51 -7.43
CA SER A 55 7.72 -2.57 -6.54
C SER A 55 7.01 -1.97 -5.35
N VAL A 56 5.82 -2.49 -5.07
CA VAL A 56 5.04 -2.16 -3.88
C VAL A 56 4.94 -3.39 -3.01
N THR A 57 5.06 -3.18 -1.70
CA THR A 57 4.77 -4.21 -0.71
C THR A 57 3.81 -3.66 0.33
N THR A 58 2.70 -4.35 0.51
CA THR A 58 1.72 -4.10 1.57
C THR A 58 1.89 -5.15 2.65
N TYR A 59 2.07 -4.71 3.90
CA TYR A 59 2.08 -5.56 5.09
C TYR A 59 0.89 -5.15 5.95
N ASP A 60 -0.13 -5.99 5.97
CA ASP A 60 -1.28 -5.81 6.83
C ASP A 60 -0.96 -6.34 8.23
N LEU A 61 -1.20 -5.51 9.23
CA LEU A 61 -0.81 -5.74 10.63
C LEU A 61 -2.03 -5.81 11.53
N SER A 62 -1.96 -6.61 12.58
CA SER A 62 -3.01 -6.65 13.61
C SER A 62 -3.20 -5.29 14.31
N SER A 63 -2.18 -4.45 14.31
CA SER A 63 -2.19 -3.04 14.67
C SER A 63 -0.84 -2.41 14.32
N ILE A 64 -0.79 -1.09 14.25
CA ILE A 64 0.48 -0.37 14.03
C ILE A 64 1.51 -0.63 15.14
N ALA A 65 1.08 -0.97 16.35
CA ALA A 65 1.96 -1.27 17.48
C ALA A 65 2.90 -2.47 17.21
N VAL A 66 2.57 -3.35 16.27
CA VAL A 66 3.45 -4.44 15.82
C VAL A 66 4.82 -3.92 15.39
N LEU A 67 4.87 -2.73 14.77
CA LEU A 67 6.12 -2.09 14.32
C LEU A 67 6.99 -1.56 15.48
N ARG A 68 6.53 -1.67 16.71
CA ARG A 68 7.28 -1.35 17.95
C ARG A 68 7.52 -2.59 18.80
N SER A 69 7.10 -3.78 18.33
CA SER A 69 7.33 -5.03 19.04
C SER A 69 8.82 -5.41 19.03
N PRO A 70 9.32 -6.10 20.05
CA PRO A 70 10.70 -6.59 20.06
C PRO A 70 11.05 -7.43 18.84
N GLY A 71 10.11 -8.26 18.34
CA GLY A 71 10.31 -9.09 17.16
C GLY A 71 10.54 -8.28 15.89
N TYR A 72 9.79 -7.18 15.68
CA TYR A 72 10.02 -6.33 14.52
C TYR A 72 11.28 -5.46 14.68
N LEU A 73 11.52 -4.92 15.88
CA LEU A 73 12.71 -4.10 16.15
C LEU A 73 14.02 -4.89 15.96
N ALA A 74 14.00 -6.20 16.18
CA ALA A 74 15.18 -7.07 15.96
C ALA A 74 15.59 -7.21 14.48
N ILE A 75 14.68 -6.93 13.52
CA ILE A 75 14.92 -7.10 12.08
C ILE A 75 14.68 -5.84 11.26
N GLY A 76 14.13 -4.79 11.88
CA GLY A 76 13.77 -3.52 11.23
C GLY A 76 14.72 -2.38 11.59
N TYR A 77 14.51 -1.24 10.95
CA TYR A 77 15.22 0.02 11.17
C TYR A 77 16.76 -0.17 11.16
N GLU A 78 17.41 0.06 12.28
CA GLU A 78 18.87 -0.03 12.41
C GLU A 78 19.38 -1.47 12.42
N ASN A 79 18.52 -2.44 12.73
CA ASN A 79 18.86 -3.87 12.79
C ASN A 79 18.65 -4.62 11.48
N ASN A 80 18.49 -3.88 10.37
CA ASN A 80 18.40 -4.48 9.06
C ASN A 80 19.64 -5.35 8.74
N SER A 81 19.41 -6.50 8.09
CA SER A 81 20.45 -7.39 7.61
C SER A 81 21.44 -6.70 6.66
N ALA A 82 22.60 -7.29 6.46
CA ALA A 82 23.58 -6.80 5.48
C ALA A 82 23.00 -6.81 4.05
N TRP A 83 22.14 -7.79 3.72
CA TRP A 83 21.50 -7.86 2.42
C TRP A 83 20.43 -6.77 2.25
N THR A 84 19.59 -6.56 3.26
CA THR A 84 18.62 -5.43 3.26
C THR A 84 19.33 -4.08 3.08
N ARG A 85 20.48 -3.85 3.71
CA ARG A 85 21.25 -2.62 3.52
C ARG A 85 21.80 -2.50 2.10
N ARG A 86 22.33 -3.59 1.53
CA ARG A 86 22.89 -3.60 0.18
C ARG A 86 21.83 -3.37 -0.89
N VAL A 87 20.62 -3.92 -0.73
CA VAL A 87 19.54 -3.86 -1.72
C VAL A 87 18.57 -2.73 -1.40
N GLY A 88 17.87 -2.82 -0.28
CA GLY A 88 16.75 -1.92 0.05
C GLY A 88 17.17 -0.45 0.23
N TRP A 89 18.39 -0.20 0.73
CA TRP A 89 18.88 1.18 0.91
C TRP A 89 19.33 1.83 -0.39
N ARG A 90 19.59 1.05 -1.44
CA ARG A 90 19.92 1.57 -2.77
C ARG A 90 18.68 1.89 -3.61
N CYS A 91 17.53 1.32 -3.27
CA CYS A 91 16.27 1.62 -3.96
C CYS A 91 15.83 3.06 -3.68
N ILE A 92 15.22 3.68 -4.68
CA ILE A 92 14.60 5.00 -4.52
C ILE A 92 13.26 4.80 -3.82
N LYS A 93 13.09 5.45 -2.67
CA LYS A 93 11.85 5.36 -1.90
C LYS A 93 10.81 6.32 -2.48
N LEU A 94 9.74 5.75 -3.03
CA LEU A 94 8.60 6.52 -3.53
C LEU A 94 7.60 6.80 -2.41
N VAL A 95 7.18 5.75 -1.69
CA VAL A 95 6.27 5.86 -0.54
C VAL A 95 6.76 4.92 0.56
N ARG A 96 6.77 5.39 1.79
CA ARG A 96 7.00 4.59 2.98
C ARG A 96 6.11 5.10 4.10
N MET A 97 5.18 4.27 4.57
CA MET A 97 4.22 4.68 5.58
C MET A 97 4.02 3.60 6.63
N GLU A 98 3.90 4.03 7.87
CA GLU A 98 3.40 3.28 9.02
C GLU A 98 2.05 3.90 9.38
N ALA A 99 0.95 3.20 9.10
CA ALA A 99 -0.37 3.80 9.09
C ALA A 99 -1.42 2.92 9.77
N GLU A 100 -2.49 3.54 10.25
CA GLU A 100 -3.68 2.86 10.74
C GLU A 100 -4.83 2.97 9.75
N GLN A 101 -5.61 1.91 9.60
CA GLN A 101 -6.78 1.92 8.75
C GLN A 101 -7.89 2.72 9.41
N ILE A 102 -8.30 3.83 8.78
CA ILE A 102 -9.38 4.67 9.28
C ILE A 102 -10.72 4.38 8.59
N VAL A 103 -10.71 3.82 7.37
CA VAL A 103 -11.91 3.36 6.65
C VAL A 103 -11.62 2.02 5.99
N PRO A 104 -12.46 1.01 6.21
CA PRO A 104 -13.52 0.90 7.22
C PRO A 104 -12.99 0.61 8.64
N GLY A 105 -11.69 0.55 8.85
CA GLY A 105 -11.02 0.44 10.13
C GLY A 105 -10.39 -0.94 10.41
N ASN A 106 -11.02 -2.03 9.99
CA ASN A 106 -10.53 -3.39 10.29
C ASN A 106 -10.73 -4.40 9.15
N GLN A 107 -10.75 -3.95 7.90
CA GLN A 107 -10.92 -4.81 6.74
C GLN A 107 -9.57 -5.32 6.24
N MET A 108 -9.43 -6.64 6.15
CA MET A 108 -8.30 -7.27 5.45
C MET A 108 -8.42 -7.10 3.93
N PRO A 109 -7.29 -7.10 3.19
CA PRO A 109 -7.34 -7.08 1.74
C PRO A 109 -7.98 -8.36 1.20
N PRO A 110 -8.77 -8.29 0.10
CA PRO A 110 -9.36 -9.46 -0.52
C PRO A 110 -8.28 -10.46 -0.94
N PRO A 111 -8.44 -11.77 -0.67
CA PRO A 111 -7.41 -12.76 -0.99
C PRO A 111 -7.15 -12.87 -2.50
N GLY A 112 -8.19 -12.68 -3.32
CA GLY A 112 -8.15 -12.80 -4.78
C GLY A 112 -7.78 -11.51 -5.52
N ALA A 113 -7.37 -10.44 -4.84
CA ALA A 113 -6.99 -9.21 -5.53
C ALA A 113 -5.81 -9.43 -6.47
N GLY A 114 -6.02 -9.16 -7.76
CA GLY A 114 -5.02 -9.25 -8.83
C GLY A 114 -4.37 -7.90 -9.15
N ALA A 115 -5.04 -6.79 -8.82
CA ALA A 115 -4.50 -5.44 -9.01
C ALA A 115 -4.78 -4.54 -7.80
N LEU A 116 -3.96 -3.50 -7.67
CA LEU A 116 -4.05 -2.50 -6.61
C LEU A 116 -3.72 -1.13 -7.18
N LEU A 117 -4.62 -0.16 -6.96
CA LEU A 117 -4.32 1.26 -7.15
C LEU A 117 -4.07 1.87 -5.78
N ILE A 118 -2.94 2.57 -5.64
CA ILE A 118 -2.54 3.29 -4.44
C ILE A 118 -2.53 4.77 -4.77
N ARG A 119 -3.17 5.58 -3.90
CA ARG A 119 -3.05 7.04 -3.91
C ARG A 119 -2.50 7.48 -2.56
N ALA A 120 -1.23 7.86 -2.53
CA ALA A 120 -0.58 8.42 -1.35
C ALA A 120 -0.56 9.94 -1.47
N ILE A 121 -1.03 10.66 -0.45
CA ILE A 121 -1.26 12.11 -0.48
C ILE A 121 -0.96 12.76 0.87
N ASN A 122 -0.66 14.05 0.81
CA ASN A 122 -0.75 14.98 1.92
C ASN A 122 -1.98 15.88 1.73
N LEU A 123 -2.76 16.11 2.78
CA LEU A 123 -3.98 16.91 2.71
C LEU A 123 -3.83 18.21 3.49
N GLU A 124 -4.48 19.25 3.00
CA GLU A 124 -4.67 20.47 3.77
C GLU A 124 -5.53 20.21 5.01
N SER A 125 -5.21 20.89 6.11
CA SER A 125 -5.85 20.65 7.42
C SER A 125 -7.37 20.76 7.41
N VAL A 126 -7.93 21.61 6.56
CA VAL A 126 -9.38 21.80 6.43
C VAL A 126 -10.06 20.53 5.93
N PHE A 127 -9.46 19.86 4.93
CA PHE A 127 -10.05 18.65 4.35
C PHE A 127 -9.67 17.37 5.13
N ALA A 128 -8.62 17.42 5.92
CA ALA A 128 -8.15 16.27 6.72
C ALA A 128 -9.22 15.73 7.68
N THR A 129 -10.12 16.57 8.18
CA THR A 129 -11.22 16.15 9.08
C THR A 129 -12.40 15.49 8.33
N GLU A 130 -12.53 15.72 7.04
CA GLU A 130 -13.67 15.28 6.23
C GLU A 130 -13.34 14.05 5.38
N VAL A 131 -12.06 13.83 5.10
CA VAL A 131 -11.60 12.80 4.14
C VAL A 131 -12.11 11.39 4.47
N ALA A 132 -12.20 11.02 5.74
CA ALA A 132 -12.68 9.70 6.14
C ALA A 132 -14.16 9.49 5.80
N GLY A 133 -14.99 10.49 6.05
CA GLY A 133 -16.43 10.47 5.69
C GLY A 133 -16.62 10.47 4.17
N TRP A 134 -15.90 11.33 3.48
CA TRP A 134 -15.91 11.36 2.02
C TRP A 134 -15.50 10.01 1.43
N PHE A 135 -14.39 9.45 1.89
CA PHE A 135 -13.88 8.17 1.39
C PHE A 135 -14.83 7.01 1.65
N ALA A 136 -15.48 6.98 2.81
CA ALA A 136 -16.46 5.92 3.13
C ALA A 136 -17.64 5.93 2.14
N ALA A 137 -18.20 7.12 1.85
CA ALA A 137 -19.27 7.27 0.88
C ALA A 137 -18.80 6.94 -0.55
N HIS A 138 -17.61 7.42 -0.91
CA HIS A 138 -16.99 7.16 -2.21
C HIS A 138 -16.74 5.66 -2.42
N ALA A 139 -16.11 4.97 -1.46
CA ALA A 139 -15.83 3.53 -1.56
C ALA A 139 -17.11 2.69 -1.70
N ALA A 140 -18.22 3.13 -1.07
CA ALA A 140 -19.52 2.47 -1.23
C ALA A 140 -20.06 2.61 -2.65
N SER A 141 -19.90 3.76 -3.32
CA SER A 141 -20.34 3.97 -4.70
C SER A 141 -19.57 3.11 -5.71
N LEU A 142 -18.32 2.74 -5.39
CA LEU A 142 -17.46 1.93 -6.25
C LEU A 142 -17.88 0.45 -6.36
N ALA A 143 -18.86 0.00 -5.56
CA ALA A 143 -19.41 -1.35 -5.69
C ALA A 143 -20.04 -1.61 -7.08
N ALA A 144 -20.39 -0.56 -7.83
CA ALA A 144 -20.88 -0.66 -9.20
C ALA A 144 -19.77 -0.85 -10.25
N VAL A 145 -18.49 -0.63 -9.90
CA VAL A 145 -17.36 -0.82 -10.82
C VAL A 145 -17.06 -2.31 -10.98
N PRO A 146 -17.07 -2.85 -12.20
CA PRO A 146 -16.73 -4.25 -12.44
C PRO A 146 -15.36 -4.60 -11.86
N GLY A 147 -15.28 -5.73 -11.15
CA GLY A 147 -14.03 -6.22 -10.56
C GLY A 147 -13.46 -5.40 -9.38
N PHE A 148 -14.09 -4.31 -8.99
CA PHE A 148 -13.73 -3.62 -7.74
C PHE A 148 -14.10 -4.49 -6.54
N GLN A 149 -13.16 -4.66 -5.61
CA GLN A 149 -13.34 -5.56 -4.47
C GLN A 149 -13.45 -4.80 -3.15
N CYS A 150 -12.61 -3.81 -2.91
CA CYS A 150 -12.71 -2.93 -1.75
C CYS A 150 -11.82 -1.68 -1.87
N GLY A 151 -12.21 -0.63 -1.14
CA GLY A 151 -11.38 0.54 -0.87
C GLY A 151 -11.05 0.64 0.62
N ARG A 152 -9.79 0.92 0.93
CA ARG A 152 -9.31 1.09 2.30
C ARG A 152 -8.53 2.39 2.41
N LEU A 153 -8.84 3.20 3.41
CA LEU A 153 -8.12 4.45 3.70
C LEU A 153 -7.30 4.31 4.97
N PHE A 154 -6.05 4.74 4.88
CA PHE A 154 -5.10 4.72 5.98
C PHE A 154 -4.61 6.12 6.31
N HIS A 155 -4.42 6.40 7.59
CA HIS A 155 -3.78 7.60 8.11
C HIS A 155 -2.44 7.24 8.74
N ALA A 156 -1.38 7.93 8.33
CA ALA A 156 -0.03 7.63 8.76
C ALA A 156 0.26 8.19 10.17
N ALA A 157 0.85 7.37 11.00
CA ALA A 157 1.52 7.80 12.21
C ALA A 157 2.97 8.25 11.93
N ALA A 158 3.58 7.70 10.85
CA ALA A 158 4.91 8.08 10.38
C ALA A 158 5.08 7.75 8.89
N GLY A 159 5.90 8.49 8.20
CA GLY A 159 6.28 8.18 6.82
C GLY A 159 6.34 9.40 5.90
N THR A 160 6.27 9.11 4.60
CA THR A 160 6.43 10.12 3.53
C THR A 160 5.15 10.89 3.23
N HIS A 161 3.98 10.30 3.49
CA HIS A 161 2.66 10.87 3.19
C HIS A 161 1.75 10.71 4.41
N GLN A 162 0.72 11.56 4.50
CA GLN A 162 -0.26 11.54 5.60
C GLN A 162 -1.34 10.48 5.40
N TYR A 163 -1.79 10.30 4.16
CA TYR A 163 -2.88 9.37 3.82
C TYR A 163 -2.48 8.45 2.66
N ALA A 164 -3.02 7.23 2.68
CA ALA A 164 -2.98 6.31 1.55
C ALA A 164 -4.35 5.69 1.35
N ALA A 165 -4.92 5.87 0.16
CA ALA A 165 -6.09 5.16 -0.32
C ALA A 165 -5.63 3.96 -1.15
N LEU A 166 -6.12 2.76 -0.79
CA LEU A 166 -5.81 1.49 -1.44
C LEU A 166 -7.09 0.91 -2.03
N TYR A 167 -7.15 0.81 -3.37
CA TYR A 167 -8.29 0.27 -4.11
C TYR A 167 -7.89 -1.07 -4.73
N HIS A 168 -8.57 -2.13 -4.31
CA HIS A 168 -8.30 -3.51 -4.74
C HIS A 168 -9.25 -3.95 -5.85
N PHE A 169 -8.70 -4.59 -6.87
CA PHE A 169 -9.42 -5.14 -8.00
C PHE A 169 -9.03 -6.60 -8.22
N ASP A 170 -9.91 -7.36 -8.88
CA ASP A 170 -9.60 -8.71 -9.31
C ASP A 170 -8.58 -8.73 -10.46
N ALA A 171 -8.62 -7.73 -11.37
CA ALA A 171 -7.73 -7.62 -12.51
C ALA A 171 -7.36 -6.16 -12.82
N LEU A 172 -6.25 -5.98 -13.53
CA LEU A 172 -5.65 -4.67 -13.81
C LEU A 172 -6.55 -3.79 -14.69
N GLU A 173 -7.20 -4.38 -15.68
CA GLU A 173 -8.08 -3.69 -16.63
C GLU A 173 -9.26 -2.99 -15.95
N ASN A 174 -9.72 -3.53 -14.82
CA ASN A 174 -10.84 -2.95 -14.07
C ASN A 174 -10.46 -1.63 -13.39
N ALA A 175 -9.19 -1.48 -13.01
CA ALA A 175 -8.66 -0.25 -12.43
C ALA A 175 -8.46 0.88 -13.45
N THR A 176 -8.66 0.61 -14.75
CA THR A 176 -8.55 1.59 -15.85
C THR A 176 -9.82 1.67 -16.70
N SER A 177 -10.89 1.01 -16.28
CA SER A 177 -12.17 0.95 -16.98
C SER A 177 -12.85 2.32 -17.08
N PRO A 178 -13.76 2.53 -18.04
CA PRO A 178 -14.59 3.74 -18.12
C PRO A 178 -15.39 3.98 -16.85
N GLU A 179 -15.98 2.93 -16.27
CA GLU A 179 -16.75 2.97 -15.04
C GLU A 179 -15.91 3.43 -13.86
N TRP A 180 -14.64 2.95 -13.76
CA TRP A 180 -13.70 3.43 -12.77
C TRP A 180 -13.43 4.93 -12.91
N ARG A 181 -13.20 5.41 -14.13
CA ARG A 181 -12.94 6.83 -14.38
C ARG A 181 -14.13 7.71 -13.99
N GLU A 182 -15.34 7.28 -14.33
CA GLU A 182 -16.56 8.02 -14.01
C GLU A 182 -16.85 8.03 -12.52
N LEU A 183 -16.81 6.87 -11.87
CA LEU A 183 -17.24 6.69 -10.47
C LEU A 183 -16.15 6.99 -9.45
N SER A 184 -14.88 6.96 -9.81
CA SER A 184 -13.77 7.20 -8.91
C SER A 184 -12.94 8.42 -9.27
N GLU A 185 -12.39 8.52 -10.48
CA GLU A 185 -11.45 9.59 -10.81
C GLU A 185 -12.14 10.95 -10.87
N ALA A 186 -13.33 11.05 -11.44
CA ALA A 186 -14.04 12.31 -11.53
C ALA A 186 -14.44 12.86 -10.15
N PRO A 187 -15.04 12.08 -9.22
CA PRO A 187 -15.29 12.53 -7.85
C PRO A 187 -14.01 12.85 -7.06
N TRP A 188 -12.94 12.05 -7.24
CA TRP A 188 -11.66 12.32 -6.61
C TRP A 188 -11.09 13.66 -7.05
N ASN A 189 -11.05 13.92 -8.36
CA ASN A 189 -10.52 15.15 -8.93
C ASN A 189 -11.35 16.39 -8.53
N ALA A 190 -12.65 16.21 -8.34
CA ALA A 190 -13.53 17.30 -7.92
C ALA A 190 -13.41 17.62 -6.42
N SER A 191 -13.23 16.61 -5.57
CA SER A 191 -13.37 16.75 -4.11
C SER A 191 -12.04 16.70 -3.35
N VAL A 192 -11.12 15.81 -3.72
CA VAL A 192 -9.90 15.55 -2.95
C VAL A 192 -8.69 16.21 -3.57
N ALA A 193 -8.51 16.07 -4.88
CA ALA A 193 -7.32 16.56 -5.57
C ALA A 193 -7.05 18.06 -5.37
N PRO A 194 -8.04 18.96 -5.27
CA PRO A 194 -7.79 20.39 -5.00
C PRO A 194 -7.11 20.65 -3.66
N HIS A 195 -7.28 19.75 -2.70
CA HIS A 195 -6.72 19.84 -1.34
C HIS A 195 -5.50 18.95 -1.11
N ALA A 196 -5.12 18.18 -2.14
CA ALA A 196 -4.04 17.20 -2.06
C ALA A 196 -2.72 17.78 -2.57
N ARG A 197 -1.62 17.38 -1.92
CA ARG A 197 -0.23 17.71 -2.29
C ARG A 197 0.63 16.46 -2.28
N ASP A 198 1.75 16.52 -2.98
CA ASP A 198 2.76 15.45 -3.05
C ASP A 198 2.13 14.11 -3.48
N ASN A 199 1.24 14.14 -4.47
CA ASN A 199 0.49 12.97 -4.90
C ASN A 199 1.40 11.92 -5.54
N VAL A 200 1.29 10.68 -5.07
CA VAL A 200 1.90 9.51 -5.69
C VAL A 200 0.81 8.48 -5.98
N ASP A 201 0.46 8.35 -7.26
CA ASP A 201 -0.47 7.34 -7.75
C ASP A 201 0.31 6.19 -8.37
N LEU A 202 0.04 4.96 -7.92
CA LEU A 202 0.68 3.74 -8.41
C LEU A 202 -0.38 2.70 -8.72
N LEU A 203 -0.46 2.32 -10.00
CA LEU A 203 -1.22 1.16 -10.43
C LEU A 203 -0.28 -0.04 -10.56
N VAL A 204 -0.61 -1.12 -9.86
CA VAL A 204 0.27 -2.28 -9.74
C VAL A 204 -0.52 -3.58 -9.87
N SER A 205 0.13 -4.60 -10.44
CA SER A 205 -0.39 -5.96 -10.53
C SER A 205 0.21 -6.87 -9.47
N ARG A 206 -0.53 -7.91 -9.07
CA ARG A 206 -0.06 -8.90 -8.10
C ARG A 206 1.18 -9.61 -8.61
N TYR A 207 2.22 -9.59 -7.80
CA TYR A 207 3.42 -10.40 -8.04
C TYR A 207 3.35 -11.70 -7.25
N VAL A 208 3.53 -12.79 -7.95
CA VAL A 208 3.74 -14.13 -7.37
C VAL A 208 4.98 -14.71 -8.01
N ARG A 209 5.97 -15.06 -7.20
CA ARG A 209 7.17 -15.73 -7.73
C ARG A 209 6.75 -17.08 -8.34
N THR A 210 6.97 -17.24 -9.64
CA THR A 210 6.87 -18.55 -10.27
C THR A 210 8.08 -19.38 -9.84
N ALA A 211 7.82 -20.59 -9.36
CA ALA A 211 8.90 -21.55 -9.14
C ALA A 211 9.60 -21.80 -10.49
N ALA A 212 10.91 -21.65 -10.51
CA ALA A 212 11.74 -22.01 -11.66
C ALA A 212 11.83 -23.53 -11.79
#